data_3049b1100a0fb8459d9308da8191127c
#
_entry.id   3049b1100a0fb8459d9308da8191127c
#
_cell.length_a   1.000
_cell.length_b   1.000
_cell.length_c   1.000
_cell.angle_alpha   90.00
_cell.angle_beta   90.00
_cell.angle_gamma   90.00
#
_symmetry.space_group_name_H-M   'P 1'
#
loop_
_entity.id
_entity.type
_entity.pdbx_description
1 polymer ?
#
loop_
_entity_poly.entity_id
_entity_poly.type
_entity_poly.pdbx_seq_one_letter_code
_entity_poly.pdbx_strand_id
1 'polypeptide(L)'
;MKSVPSLTIASNGINQSILSSLLDSYEKNADMIRDIATQHPEKLSDALSSLNDYQTLVKEKSLGGHSLDPILTYFLALIAFACLSGVYLSIHSTVQLQANLSALGERRSITPTHKLSLILGDLLVLESIHFVNILILELYLTQVLHISLGHDIPKLLLITFMGTLIGIC
;
A
#
# COMPACT_ATOMS: atom_id res chain seq x y z
N MET A 1 34.65 12.90 31.22
CA MET A 1 34.23 11.50 31.03
C MET A 1 33.47 11.42 29.72
N LYS A 2 34.01 10.69 28.72
CA LYS A 2 33.37 10.48 27.41
C LYS A 2 32.34 9.38 27.61
N SER A 3 31.06 9.71 27.66
CA SER A 3 30.00 8.70 27.50
C SER A 3 29.80 8.46 26.01
N VAL A 4 30.49 7.46 25.47
CA VAL A 4 30.29 7.01 24.11
C VAL A 4 29.06 6.07 24.16
N PRO A 5 28.02 6.34 23.41
CA PRO A 5 26.91 5.39 23.31
C PRO A 5 27.41 4.09 22.68
N SER A 6 27.33 2.98 23.40
CA SER A 6 27.72 1.67 22.88
C SER A 6 26.46 0.86 22.53
N LEU A 7 26.41 0.35 21.31
CA LEU A 7 25.34 -0.51 20.85
C LEU A 7 25.82 -1.97 20.86
N THR A 8 25.15 -2.82 21.65
CA THR A 8 25.39 -4.27 21.61
C THR A 8 24.40 -4.90 20.62
N ILE A 9 24.93 -5.43 19.52
CA ILE A 9 24.13 -6.07 18.46
C ILE A 9 23.91 -7.53 18.85
N ALA A 10 22.65 -7.90 19.14
CA ALA A 10 22.29 -9.26 19.51
C ALA A 10 21.92 -10.14 18.29
N SER A 11 21.59 -9.54 17.14
CA SER A 11 21.29 -10.25 15.89
C SER A 11 21.48 -9.32 14.68
N ASN A 12 21.74 -9.89 13.49
CA ASN A 12 21.85 -9.11 12.25
C ASN A 12 20.46 -8.96 11.60
N GLY A 13 19.88 -7.76 11.69
CA GLY A 13 18.61 -7.42 11.04
C GLY A 13 18.65 -6.03 10.41
N ILE A 14 17.74 -5.77 9.46
CA ILE A 14 17.63 -4.48 8.74
C ILE A 14 17.46 -3.32 9.73
N ASN A 15 16.67 -3.50 10.78
CA ASN A 15 16.43 -2.48 11.80
C ASN A 15 17.70 -2.12 12.59
N GLN A 16 18.58 -3.10 12.79
CA GLN A 16 19.85 -2.89 13.50
C GLN A 16 20.88 -2.21 12.62
N SER A 17 20.91 -2.50 11.32
CA SER A 17 21.80 -1.80 10.39
C SER A 17 21.39 -0.34 10.22
N ILE A 18 20.08 -0.04 10.22
CA ILE A 18 19.57 1.35 10.22
C ILE A 18 19.98 2.06 11.51
N LEU A 19 19.79 1.42 12.66
CA LEU A 19 20.16 2.02 13.95
C LEU A 19 21.66 2.25 14.08
N SER A 20 22.49 1.29 13.62
CA SER A 20 23.96 1.46 13.62
C SER A 20 24.40 2.60 12.69
N SER A 21 23.81 2.73 11.50
CA SER A 21 24.14 3.82 10.57
C SER A 21 23.70 5.20 11.11
N LEU A 22 22.57 5.25 11.84
CA LEU A 22 22.13 6.46 12.53
C LEU A 22 23.09 6.87 13.66
N LEU A 23 23.53 5.90 14.47
CA LEU A 23 24.51 6.15 15.54
C LEU A 23 25.87 6.59 15.01
N ASP A 24 26.37 5.92 13.96
CA ASP A 24 27.60 6.31 13.27
C ASP A 24 27.53 7.74 12.71
N SER A 25 26.40 8.09 12.11
CA SER A 25 26.18 9.43 11.57
C SER A 25 26.11 10.47 12.69
N TYR A 26 25.44 10.13 13.80
CA TYR A 26 25.38 11.01 14.97
C TYR A 26 26.76 11.23 15.61
N GLU A 27 27.56 10.16 15.78
CA GLU A 27 28.91 10.24 16.35
C GLU A 27 29.83 11.09 15.47
N LYS A 28 29.84 10.88 14.16
CA LYS A 28 30.61 11.68 13.19
C LYS A 28 30.21 13.15 13.22
N ASN A 29 28.91 13.47 13.27
CA ASN A 29 28.43 14.84 13.33
C ASN A 29 28.81 15.50 14.68
N ALA A 30 28.70 14.76 15.78
CA ALA A 30 29.06 15.25 17.09
C ALA A 30 30.58 15.53 17.22
N ASP A 31 31.42 14.67 16.68
CA ASP A 31 32.87 14.86 16.67
C ASP A 31 33.25 16.03 15.74
N MET A 32 32.64 16.17 14.58
CA MET A 32 32.85 17.31 13.67
C MET A 32 32.50 18.64 14.35
N ILE A 33 31.34 18.72 14.99
CA ILE A 33 30.91 19.94 15.73
C ILE A 33 31.90 20.26 16.85
N ARG A 34 32.39 19.24 17.56
CA ARG A 34 33.36 19.42 18.66
C ARG A 34 34.71 19.93 18.12
N ASP A 35 35.20 19.40 17.01
CA ASP A 35 36.44 19.85 16.38
C ASP A 35 36.32 21.30 15.89
N ILE A 36 35.21 21.67 15.26
CA ILE A 36 34.97 23.05 14.85
C ILE A 36 34.86 23.98 16.05
N ALA A 37 34.19 23.56 17.12
CA ALA A 37 34.04 24.36 18.35
C ALA A 37 35.39 24.60 19.07
N THR A 38 36.34 23.65 18.94
CA THR A 38 37.66 23.78 19.59
C THR A 38 38.69 24.51 18.74
N GLN A 39 38.65 24.33 17.42
CA GLN A 39 39.65 24.89 16.51
C GLN A 39 39.22 26.22 15.87
N HIS A 40 37.93 26.42 15.58
CA HIS A 40 37.37 27.58 14.89
C HIS A 40 35.98 27.95 15.44
N PRO A 41 35.91 28.52 16.68
CA PRO A 41 34.62 28.84 17.30
C PRO A 41 33.79 29.87 16.51
N GLU A 42 34.46 30.75 15.74
CA GLU A 42 33.78 31.73 14.85
C GLU A 42 32.98 31.11 13.73
N LYS A 43 33.32 29.87 13.28
CA LYS A 43 32.62 29.15 12.20
C LYS A 43 31.54 28.21 12.68
N LEU A 44 31.30 28.17 14.00
CA LEU A 44 30.31 27.26 14.57
C LEU A 44 28.88 27.59 14.12
N SER A 45 28.55 28.88 13.99
CA SER A 45 27.24 29.33 13.52
C SER A 45 26.97 28.93 12.08
N ASP A 46 27.99 29.03 11.21
CA ASP A 46 27.89 28.66 9.81
C ASP A 46 27.79 27.13 9.63
N ALA A 47 28.53 26.38 10.46
CA ALA A 47 28.44 24.91 10.47
C ALA A 47 27.08 24.42 10.93
N LEU A 48 26.47 25.03 11.96
CA LEU A 48 25.13 24.70 12.44
C LEU A 48 24.05 25.06 11.42
N SER A 49 24.19 26.21 10.72
CA SER A 49 23.25 26.58 9.67
C SER A 49 23.32 25.65 8.47
N SER A 50 24.52 25.21 8.08
CA SER A 50 24.71 24.24 7.00
C SER A 50 24.16 22.84 7.34
N LEU A 51 24.26 22.41 8.60
CA LEU A 51 23.65 21.16 9.07
C LEU A 51 22.11 21.22 9.03
N ASN A 52 21.53 22.37 9.31
CA ASN A 52 20.08 22.57 9.20
C ASN A 52 19.60 22.56 7.74
N ASP A 53 20.45 23.03 6.82
CA ASP A 53 20.19 23.02 5.37
C ASP A 53 20.39 21.62 4.76
N TYR A 54 21.17 20.74 5.42
CA TYR A 54 21.35 19.34 4.98
C TYR A 54 20.04 18.53 4.97
N GLN A 55 19.07 18.89 5.80
CA GLN A 55 17.74 18.27 5.78
C GLN A 55 16.96 18.57 4.49
N THR A 56 17.31 19.64 3.79
CA THR A 56 16.68 20.01 2.50
C THR A 56 17.37 19.40 1.27
N LEU A 57 18.60 18.87 1.43
CA LEU A 57 19.37 18.29 0.33
C LEU A 57 18.95 16.88 -0.06
N VAL A 58 18.31 16.13 0.84
CA VAL A 58 17.73 14.82 0.55
C VAL A 58 16.26 15.00 0.17
N LYS A 59 16.02 15.49 -1.04
CA LYS A 59 14.69 15.48 -1.62
C LYS A 59 14.46 14.12 -2.26
N GLU A 60 13.59 13.32 -1.66
CA GLU A 60 13.12 12.08 -2.28
C GLU A 60 12.47 12.42 -3.63
N LYS A 61 13.20 12.19 -4.71
CA LYS A 61 12.68 12.37 -6.07
C LYS A 61 12.31 10.99 -6.59
N SER A 62 11.02 10.70 -6.59
CA SER A 62 10.50 9.52 -7.27
C SER A 62 10.92 9.54 -8.74
N LEU A 63 11.54 8.46 -9.21
CA LEU A 63 11.92 8.28 -10.63
C LEU A 63 10.70 8.36 -11.58
N GLY A 64 9.48 8.20 -11.07
CA GLY A 64 8.23 8.32 -11.82
C GLY A 64 7.57 9.71 -11.78
N GLY A 65 8.25 10.73 -11.22
CA GLY A 65 7.74 12.12 -11.22
C GLY A 65 6.67 12.44 -10.15
N HIS A 66 6.15 11.45 -9.44
CA HIS A 66 5.26 11.62 -8.29
C HIS A 66 5.89 10.94 -7.07
N SER A 67 6.12 11.67 -6.00
CA SER A 67 6.38 11.07 -4.70
C SER A 67 5.07 10.42 -4.23
N LEU A 68 4.93 9.13 -4.46
CA LEU A 68 3.83 8.38 -3.87
C LEU A 68 4.04 8.36 -2.35
N ASP A 69 3.12 8.96 -1.64
CA ASP A 69 3.07 8.84 -0.20
C ASP A 69 3.01 7.33 0.15
N PRO A 70 3.92 6.81 1.00
CA PRO A 70 3.92 5.40 1.39
C PRO A 70 2.56 4.94 1.94
N ILE A 71 1.86 5.83 2.63
CA ILE A 71 0.52 5.61 3.15
C ILE A 71 -0.48 5.40 2.01
N LEU A 72 -0.43 6.25 0.99
CA LEU A 72 -1.29 6.12 -0.20
C LEU A 72 -1.06 4.80 -0.93
N THR A 73 0.22 4.43 -1.11
CA THR A 73 0.59 3.15 -1.76
C THR A 73 0.03 1.95 -1.00
N TYR A 74 0.07 1.99 0.34
CA TYR A 74 -0.51 0.94 1.18
C TYR A 74 -2.02 0.81 0.98
N PHE A 75 -2.76 1.92 0.95
CA PHE A 75 -4.21 1.88 0.76
C PHE A 75 -4.62 1.49 -0.66
N LEU A 76 -3.86 1.88 -1.68
CA LEU A 76 -4.09 1.40 -3.05
C LEU A 76 -3.86 -0.12 -3.16
N ALA A 77 -2.83 -0.64 -2.50
CA ALA A 77 -2.59 -2.09 -2.42
C ALA A 77 -3.73 -2.81 -1.68
N LEU A 78 -4.29 -2.20 -0.62
CA LEU A 78 -5.45 -2.74 0.10
C LEU A 78 -6.68 -2.83 -0.82
N ILE A 79 -6.97 -1.79 -1.61
CA ILE A 79 -8.07 -1.78 -2.58
C ILE A 79 -7.84 -2.87 -3.64
N ALA A 80 -6.62 -2.98 -4.19
CA ALA A 80 -6.29 -4.02 -5.16
C ALA A 80 -6.49 -5.43 -4.59
N PHE A 81 -6.05 -5.68 -3.36
CA PHE A 81 -6.28 -6.95 -2.66
C PHE A 81 -7.78 -7.20 -2.43
N ALA A 82 -8.53 -6.18 -2.04
CA ALA A 82 -9.96 -6.27 -1.87
C ALA A 82 -10.68 -6.61 -3.19
N CYS A 83 -10.28 -6.02 -4.33
CA CYS A 83 -10.80 -6.38 -5.65
C CYS A 83 -10.56 -7.85 -5.98
N LEU A 84 -9.34 -8.36 -5.73
CA LEU A 84 -9.00 -9.76 -5.97
C LEU A 84 -9.74 -10.73 -5.04
N SER A 85 -10.24 -10.30 -3.89
CA SER A 85 -11.03 -11.15 -2.99
C SER A 85 -12.34 -11.65 -3.60
N GLY A 86 -12.79 -11.05 -4.71
CA GLY A 86 -13.92 -11.52 -5.53
C GLY A 86 -13.79 -12.97 -5.99
N VAL A 87 -12.56 -13.50 -6.09
CA VAL A 87 -12.30 -14.91 -6.45
C VAL A 87 -13.01 -15.89 -5.51
N TYR A 88 -13.13 -15.56 -4.22
CA TYR A 88 -13.83 -16.42 -3.28
C TYR A 88 -15.33 -16.53 -3.55
N LEU A 89 -15.94 -15.42 -3.99
CA LEU A 89 -17.36 -15.39 -4.41
C LEU A 89 -17.55 -16.19 -5.69
N SER A 90 -16.64 -16.04 -6.64
CA SER A 90 -16.64 -16.74 -7.92
C SER A 90 -16.51 -18.26 -7.75
N ILE A 91 -15.59 -18.73 -6.90
CA ILE A 91 -15.44 -20.17 -6.60
C ILE A 91 -16.75 -20.74 -6.05
N HIS A 92 -17.37 -20.05 -5.08
CA HIS A 92 -18.62 -20.51 -4.49
C HIS A 92 -19.75 -20.61 -5.53
N SER A 93 -19.90 -19.60 -6.38
CA SER A 93 -20.89 -19.60 -7.45
C SER A 93 -20.62 -20.71 -8.50
N THR A 94 -19.36 -20.91 -8.87
CA THR A 94 -18.97 -21.96 -9.81
C THR A 94 -19.34 -23.34 -9.29
N VAL A 95 -19.13 -23.62 -8.02
CA VAL A 95 -19.55 -24.89 -7.37
C VAL A 95 -21.07 -25.05 -7.43
N GLN A 96 -21.83 -23.97 -7.22
CA GLN A 96 -23.30 -24.00 -7.28
C GLN A 96 -23.85 -24.25 -8.70
N LEU A 97 -23.10 -23.93 -9.73
CA LEU A 97 -23.49 -24.15 -11.14
C LEU A 97 -23.20 -25.58 -11.63
N GLN A 98 -22.32 -26.32 -10.95
CA GLN A 98 -21.94 -27.69 -11.37
C GLN A 98 -22.94 -28.72 -10.87
N ALA A 99 -23.50 -29.48 -11.82
CA ALA A 99 -24.51 -30.50 -11.53
C ALA A 99 -24.04 -31.63 -10.61
N ASN A 100 -22.75 -31.95 -10.64
CA ASN A 100 -22.14 -32.99 -9.79
C ASN A 100 -21.76 -32.51 -8.39
N LEU A 101 -21.77 -31.19 -8.12
CA LEU A 101 -21.35 -30.62 -6.84
C LEU A 101 -22.48 -29.98 -6.04
N SER A 102 -23.62 -29.66 -6.70
CA SER A 102 -24.75 -29.04 -6.00
C SER A 102 -26.09 -29.53 -6.53
N ALA A 103 -27.07 -29.71 -5.64
CA ALA A 103 -28.45 -30.03 -5.99
C ALA A 103 -29.12 -28.95 -6.84
N LEU A 104 -28.67 -27.69 -6.70
CA LEU A 104 -29.14 -26.56 -7.51
C LEU A 104 -28.61 -26.67 -8.94
N GLY A 105 -27.33 -27.01 -9.10
CA GLY A 105 -26.70 -27.23 -10.40
C GLY A 105 -27.34 -28.41 -11.14
N GLU A 106 -27.68 -29.49 -10.44
CA GLU A 106 -28.39 -30.64 -11.04
C GLU A 106 -29.75 -30.21 -11.59
N ARG A 107 -30.57 -29.46 -10.84
CA ARG A 107 -31.84 -28.94 -11.33
C ARG A 107 -31.70 -27.98 -12.50
N ARG A 108 -30.68 -27.10 -12.47
CA ARG A 108 -30.40 -26.15 -13.55
C ARG A 108 -29.90 -26.85 -14.84
N SER A 109 -29.27 -28.01 -14.71
CA SER A 109 -28.75 -28.76 -15.86
C SER A 109 -29.83 -29.35 -16.75
N ILE A 110 -31.01 -29.68 -16.19
CA ILE A 110 -32.16 -30.25 -16.92
C ILE A 110 -33.14 -29.19 -17.44
N THR A 111 -32.98 -27.92 -17.05
CA THR A 111 -33.82 -26.84 -17.57
C THR A 111 -33.41 -26.47 -19.02
N PRO A 112 -34.36 -26.15 -19.90
CA PRO A 112 -34.11 -25.79 -21.30
C PRO A 112 -33.61 -24.36 -21.49
N THR A 113 -32.84 -23.85 -20.52
CA THR A 113 -32.23 -22.52 -20.58
C THR A 113 -30.81 -22.58 -21.11
N HIS A 114 -30.42 -21.55 -21.86
CA HIS A 114 -29.07 -21.45 -22.41
C HIS A 114 -28.07 -21.32 -21.25
N LYS A 115 -27.12 -22.26 -21.12
CA LYS A 115 -26.13 -22.31 -20.04
C LYS A 115 -25.32 -21.03 -19.94
N LEU A 116 -24.98 -20.43 -21.09
CA LEU A 116 -24.25 -19.17 -21.14
C LEU A 116 -25.01 -18.02 -20.46
N SER A 117 -26.34 -17.96 -20.66
CA SER A 117 -27.19 -16.94 -20.07
C SER A 117 -27.24 -17.06 -18.54
N LEU A 118 -27.21 -18.29 -17.99
CA LEU A 118 -27.15 -18.54 -16.55
C LEU A 118 -25.82 -18.08 -15.98
N ILE A 119 -24.71 -18.45 -16.63
CA ILE A 119 -23.36 -18.07 -16.19
C ILE A 119 -23.19 -16.56 -16.23
N LEU A 120 -23.60 -15.89 -17.32
CA LEU A 120 -23.52 -14.43 -17.42
C LEU A 120 -24.41 -13.72 -16.41
N GLY A 121 -25.60 -14.26 -16.14
CA GLY A 121 -26.48 -13.72 -15.11
C GLY A 121 -25.87 -13.78 -13.72
N ASP A 122 -25.32 -14.93 -13.33
CA ASP A 122 -24.65 -15.09 -12.05
C ASP A 122 -23.41 -14.19 -11.94
N LEU A 123 -22.61 -14.08 -13.01
CA LEU A 123 -21.43 -13.21 -13.06
C LEU A 123 -21.81 -11.73 -12.87
N LEU A 124 -22.85 -11.26 -13.57
CA LEU A 124 -23.31 -9.87 -13.41
C LEU A 124 -23.82 -9.56 -12.00
N VAL A 125 -24.52 -10.51 -11.38
CA VAL A 125 -24.98 -10.35 -10.00
C VAL A 125 -23.80 -10.29 -9.02
N LEU A 126 -22.85 -11.22 -9.16
CA LEU A 126 -21.65 -11.24 -8.30
C LEU A 126 -20.82 -9.98 -8.48
N GLU A 127 -20.59 -9.55 -9.73
CA GLU A 127 -19.87 -8.31 -10.04
C GLU A 127 -20.56 -7.10 -9.39
N SER A 128 -21.89 -7.00 -9.53
CA SER A 128 -22.64 -5.88 -8.94
C SER A 128 -22.50 -5.84 -7.43
N ILE A 129 -22.64 -6.96 -6.74
CA ILE A 129 -22.52 -7.06 -5.29
C ILE A 129 -21.09 -6.73 -4.84
N HIS A 130 -20.10 -7.32 -5.50
CA HIS A 130 -18.70 -7.13 -5.15
C HIS A 130 -18.24 -5.69 -5.40
N PHE A 131 -18.61 -5.12 -6.55
CA PHE A 131 -18.31 -3.74 -6.89
C PHE A 131 -18.91 -2.75 -5.86
N VAL A 132 -20.17 -2.94 -5.44
CA VAL A 132 -20.79 -2.11 -4.39
C VAL A 132 -20.02 -2.22 -3.08
N ASN A 133 -19.55 -3.41 -2.69
CA ASN A 133 -18.72 -3.58 -1.49
C ASN A 133 -17.42 -2.78 -1.56
N ILE A 134 -16.74 -2.79 -2.72
CA ILE A 134 -15.50 -2.02 -2.91
C ILE A 134 -15.79 -0.52 -2.94
N LEU A 135 -16.88 -0.08 -3.54
CA LEU A 135 -17.31 1.33 -3.49
C LEU A 135 -17.53 1.82 -2.04
N ILE A 136 -18.14 0.99 -1.20
CA ILE A 136 -18.32 1.31 0.23
C ILE A 136 -16.96 1.43 0.91
N LEU A 137 -16.00 0.55 0.61
CA LEU A 137 -14.63 0.63 1.12
C LEU A 137 -13.94 1.92 0.67
N GLU A 138 -13.99 2.26 -0.63
CA GLU A 138 -13.41 3.50 -1.16
C GLU A 138 -14.04 4.75 -0.53
N LEU A 139 -15.35 4.75 -0.36
CA LEU A 139 -16.07 5.84 0.30
C LEU A 139 -15.64 5.96 1.78
N TYR A 140 -15.46 4.86 2.47
CA TYR A 140 -14.94 4.85 3.84
C TYR A 140 -13.52 5.43 3.91
N LEU A 141 -12.61 5.03 3.01
CA LEU A 141 -11.24 5.54 2.97
C LEU A 141 -11.20 7.05 2.70
N THR A 142 -12.07 7.54 1.82
CA THR A 142 -12.08 8.98 1.45
C THR A 142 -12.81 9.84 2.45
N GLN A 143 -13.96 9.40 2.98
CA GLN A 143 -14.81 10.22 3.86
C GLN A 143 -14.45 10.11 5.34
N VAL A 144 -14.05 8.93 5.80
CA VAL A 144 -13.74 8.69 7.22
C VAL A 144 -12.26 8.87 7.52
N LEU A 145 -11.39 8.28 6.70
CA LEU A 145 -9.95 8.39 6.89
C LEU A 145 -9.34 9.65 6.23
N HIS A 146 -10.11 10.36 5.42
CA HIS A 146 -9.67 11.57 4.70
C HIS A 146 -8.42 11.36 3.83
N ILE A 147 -8.27 10.13 3.28
CA ILE A 147 -7.15 9.78 2.42
C ILE A 147 -7.46 10.26 1.01
N SER A 148 -6.59 11.09 0.45
CA SER A 148 -6.69 11.55 -0.93
C SER A 148 -6.25 10.44 -1.89
N LEU A 149 -7.18 9.60 -2.35
CA LEU A 149 -6.92 8.52 -3.32
C LEU A 149 -6.60 9.03 -4.75
N GLY A 150 -6.52 10.33 -4.93
CA GLY A 150 -6.21 10.99 -6.21
C GLY A 150 -7.29 12.01 -6.59
N HIS A 151 -6.98 12.83 -7.59
CA HIS A 151 -7.88 13.92 -8.03
C HIS A 151 -8.92 13.45 -9.07
N ASP A 152 -8.66 12.29 -9.71
CA ASP A 152 -9.47 11.77 -10.81
C ASP A 152 -10.38 10.61 -10.35
N ILE A 153 -11.47 10.94 -9.65
CA ILE A 153 -12.46 9.96 -9.19
C ILE A 153 -12.95 9.00 -10.31
N PRO A 154 -13.27 9.49 -11.54
CA PRO A 154 -13.75 8.58 -12.58
C PRO A 154 -12.71 7.56 -13.04
N LYS A 155 -11.43 7.90 -13.03
CA LYS A 155 -10.36 6.94 -13.33
C LYS A 155 -10.22 5.88 -12.24
N LEU A 156 -10.34 6.29 -10.98
CA LEU A 156 -10.32 5.36 -9.85
C LEU A 156 -11.48 4.34 -9.98
N LEU A 157 -12.70 4.81 -10.17
CA LEU A 157 -13.88 3.96 -10.34
C LEU A 157 -13.74 2.99 -11.52
N LEU A 158 -13.15 3.43 -12.64
CA LEU A 158 -12.94 2.57 -13.80
C LEU A 158 -11.92 1.47 -13.49
N ILE A 159 -10.82 1.84 -12.81
CA ILE A 159 -9.78 0.87 -12.42
C ILE A 159 -10.34 -0.13 -11.42
N THR A 160 -11.13 0.32 -10.45
CA THR A 160 -11.78 -0.53 -9.46
C THR A 160 -12.78 -1.48 -10.12
N PHE A 161 -13.61 -1.00 -11.03
CA PHE A 161 -14.55 -1.84 -11.79
C PHE A 161 -13.83 -2.92 -12.61
N MET A 162 -12.75 -2.56 -13.29
CA MET A 162 -11.93 -3.55 -14.01
C MET A 162 -11.24 -4.53 -13.08
N GLY A 163 -10.80 -4.05 -11.91
CA GLY A 163 -10.17 -4.88 -10.87
C GLY A 163 -11.14 -5.91 -10.27
N THR A 164 -12.37 -5.52 -9.96
CA THR A 164 -13.41 -6.44 -9.46
C THR A 164 -13.81 -7.46 -10.50
N LEU A 165 -13.94 -7.04 -11.76
CA LEU A 165 -14.24 -7.93 -12.88
C LEU A 165 -13.16 -9.01 -13.08
N ILE A 166 -11.88 -8.64 -12.98
CA ILE A 166 -10.76 -9.60 -13.03
C ILE A 166 -10.80 -10.54 -11.82
N GLY A 167 -11.19 -10.04 -10.64
CA GLY A 167 -11.27 -10.86 -9.43
C GLY A 167 -12.40 -11.89 -9.47
N ILE A 168 -13.46 -11.67 -10.24
CA ILE A 168 -14.62 -12.57 -10.35
C ILE A 168 -14.49 -13.54 -11.55
N CYS A 169 -13.83 -13.14 -12.64
CA CYS A 169 -13.60 -13.99 -13.81
C CYS A 169 -12.53 -15.05 -13.57
#